data_5324d315695b2f932b375a0364594918
#
_entry.id   5324d315695b2f932b375a0364594918
#
_cell.length_a   1.000
_cell.length_b   1.000
_cell.length_c   1.000
_cell.angle_alpha   90.00
_cell.angle_beta   90.00
_cell.angle_gamma   90.00
#
_symmetry.space_group_name_H-M   'P 1'
#
loop_
_entity.id
_entity.type
_entity.pdbx_description
1 polymer ?
#
loop_
_entity_poly.entity_id
_entity_poly.type
_entity_poly.pdbx_seq_one_letter_code
_entity_poly.pdbx_strand_id
1 'polypeptide(L)'
;GAGPFNIAPGKILGAVGLTALLGAAVVLAATASAWSQIIAGSGLYPDAGLRLALWSAAALGYGIVFAVLGVAISAWFLTTRASLMAALVFWALTVIVAPRIAITAAEAIAPAPSPATFVAALRAETRAAVMAAGDGHGAPASATVVDEQGRTLSVRGLRLQQGEEIGDAIHDRRYGELRAAYARQGDVRFAFAAASPSVAFSSLSAGLTGGD
;
A
#
# COMPACT_ATOMS: atom_id res chain seq x y z
N GLY A 1 42.14 29.16 14.48
CA GLY A 1 41.58 27.89 14.06
C GLY A 1 40.11 27.80 14.40
N ALA A 2 39.25 27.45 13.45
CA ALA A 2 37.82 27.27 13.72
C ALA A 2 37.68 26.11 14.73
N GLY A 3 37.02 26.40 15.86
CA GLY A 3 36.74 25.40 16.88
C GLY A 3 35.86 24.26 16.35
N PRO A 4 35.89 23.06 16.98
CA PRO A 4 35.13 21.89 16.54
C PRO A 4 33.64 22.14 16.39
N PHE A 5 33.09 23.10 17.12
CA PHE A 5 31.68 23.52 17.06
C PHE A 5 31.31 24.26 15.78
N ASN A 6 32.26 24.83 15.03
CA ASN A 6 31.98 25.54 13.79
C ASN A 6 32.10 24.68 12.54
N ILE A 7 32.69 23.48 12.66
CA ILE A 7 32.87 22.54 11.54
C ILE A 7 31.61 21.66 11.35
N ALA A 8 30.92 21.30 12.44
CA ALA A 8 29.75 20.44 12.38
C ALA A 8 28.56 21.06 11.61
N PRO A 9 28.15 22.32 11.82
CA PRO A 9 27.05 22.91 11.04
C PRO A 9 27.37 23.01 9.55
N GLY A 10 28.61 23.30 9.15
CA GLY A 10 28.99 23.36 7.74
C GLY A 10 28.91 22.00 7.05
N LYS A 11 29.30 20.93 7.73
CA LYS A 11 29.17 19.56 7.19
C LYS A 11 27.69 19.12 7.08
N ILE A 12 26.87 19.46 8.08
CA ILE A 12 25.43 19.18 8.06
C ILE A 12 24.76 19.94 6.91
N LEU A 13 25.04 21.23 6.76
CA LEU A 13 24.50 22.04 5.67
C LEU A 13 24.94 21.53 4.31
N GLY A 14 26.19 21.13 4.16
CA GLY A 14 26.71 20.56 2.91
C GLY A 14 26.02 19.21 2.57
N ALA A 15 25.88 18.31 3.54
CA ALA A 15 25.22 17.03 3.34
C ALA A 15 23.73 17.19 3.05
N VAL A 16 23.03 18.04 3.81
CA VAL A 16 21.61 18.35 3.58
C VAL A 16 21.42 19.05 2.23
N GLY A 17 22.28 19.99 1.89
CA GLY A 17 22.24 20.68 0.60
C GLY A 17 22.44 19.74 -0.59
N LEU A 18 23.41 18.82 -0.52
CA LEU A 18 23.63 17.81 -1.57
C LEU A 18 22.46 16.84 -1.68
N THR A 19 21.92 16.39 -0.54
CA THR A 19 20.75 15.49 -0.54
C THR A 19 19.51 16.19 -1.08
N ALA A 20 19.32 17.47 -0.72
CA ALA A 20 18.23 18.28 -1.25
C ALA A 20 18.36 18.47 -2.77
N LEU A 21 19.57 18.72 -3.27
CA LEU A 21 19.84 18.86 -4.70
C LEU A 21 19.55 17.58 -5.49
N LEU A 22 20.04 16.44 -5.01
CA LEU A 22 19.78 15.14 -5.64
C LEU A 22 18.31 14.76 -5.54
N GLY A 23 17.69 14.99 -4.38
CA GLY A 23 16.25 14.77 -4.19
C GLY A 23 15.40 15.65 -5.10
N ALA A 24 15.78 16.93 -5.26
CA ALA A 24 15.09 17.84 -6.17
C ALA A 24 15.17 17.35 -7.63
N ALA A 25 16.29 16.82 -8.07
CA ALA A 25 16.44 16.26 -9.41
C ALA A 25 15.50 15.05 -9.63
N VAL A 26 15.39 14.15 -8.66
CA VAL A 26 14.47 13.00 -8.71
C VAL A 26 13.02 13.47 -8.72
N VAL A 27 12.68 14.44 -7.86
CA VAL A 27 11.33 15.03 -7.80
C VAL A 27 10.98 15.71 -9.11
N LEU A 28 11.89 16.47 -9.71
CA LEU A 28 11.68 17.12 -11.01
C LEU A 28 11.45 16.10 -12.13
N ALA A 29 12.23 15.01 -12.15
CA ALA A 29 12.05 13.95 -13.14
C ALA A 29 10.69 13.24 -12.95
N ALA A 30 10.28 12.94 -11.71
CA ALA A 30 8.98 12.33 -11.40
C ALA A 30 7.81 13.27 -11.75
N THR A 31 7.92 14.58 -11.43
CA THR A 31 6.89 15.57 -11.76
C THR A 31 6.78 15.78 -13.27
N ALA A 32 7.89 15.80 -14.01
CA ALA A 32 7.88 15.92 -15.46
C ALA A 32 7.18 14.72 -16.12
N SER A 33 7.44 13.49 -15.65
CA SER A 33 6.79 12.29 -16.15
C SER A 33 5.30 12.24 -15.82
N ALA A 34 4.90 12.64 -14.60
CA ALA A 34 3.50 12.71 -14.19
C ALA A 34 2.76 13.83 -14.96
N TRP A 35 3.41 14.97 -15.18
CA TRP A 35 2.86 16.08 -15.93
C TRP A 35 2.54 15.71 -17.38
N SER A 36 3.40 14.94 -18.03
CA SER A 36 3.14 14.43 -19.39
C SER A 36 1.89 13.55 -19.47
N GLN A 37 1.60 12.76 -18.44
CA GLN A 37 0.40 11.92 -18.35
C GLN A 37 -0.86 12.74 -18.07
N ILE A 38 -0.77 13.78 -17.23
CA ILE A 38 -1.88 14.70 -16.96
C ILE A 38 -2.28 15.47 -18.23
N ILE A 39 -1.30 15.97 -18.99
CA ILE A 39 -1.54 16.67 -20.27
C ILE A 39 -2.12 15.72 -21.32
N ALA A 40 -1.71 14.45 -21.33
CA ALA A 40 -2.24 13.44 -22.25
C ALA A 40 -3.72 13.07 -21.98
N GLY A 41 -4.38 13.70 -21.02
CA GLY A 41 -5.80 13.50 -20.73
C GLY A 41 -6.13 12.18 -20.05
N SER A 42 -5.12 11.41 -19.64
CA SER A 42 -5.30 10.20 -18.83
C SER A 42 -5.60 10.53 -17.35
N GLY A 43 -6.38 11.58 -17.09
CA GLY A 43 -6.71 12.10 -15.77
C GLY A 43 -7.42 11.06 -14.89
N LEU A 44 -6.64 10.08 -14.41
CA LEU A 44 -7.13 8.97 -13.59
C LEU A 44 -7.55 9.40 -12.18
N TYR A 45 -7.07 10.55 -11.67
CA TYR A 45 -7.39 11.01 -10.32
C TYR A 45 -7.43 12.55 -10.25
N PRO A 46 -8.51 13.15 -9.71
CA PRO A 46 -8.62 14.60 -9.53
C PRO A 46 -7.52 15.18 -8.62
N ASP A 47 -6.94 14.35 -7.72
CA ASP A 47 -5.95 14.77 -6.73
C ASP A 47 -4.49 14.36 -7.06
N ALA A 48 -4.22 13.98 -8.31
CA ALA A 48 -2.89 13.48 -8.72
C ALA A 48 -1.75 14.47 -8.37
N GLY A 49 -1.98 15.77 -8.54
CA GLY A 49 -1.00 16.81 -8.20
C GLY A 49 -0.69 16.87 -6.70
N LEU A 50 -1.70 16.79 -5.85
CA LEU A 50 -1.54 16.79 -4.40
C LEU A 50 -0.81 15.51 -3.92
N ARG A 51 -1.21 14.35 -4.42
CA ARG A 51 -0.55 13.07 -4.11
C ARG A 51 0.92 13.08 -4.50
N LEU A 52 1.25 13.60 -5.68
CA LEU A 52 2.63 13.74 -6.15
C LEU A 52 3.42 14.71 -5.27
N ALA A 53 2.84 15.85 -4.87
CA ALA A 53 3.48 16.81 -3.98
C ALA A 53 3.76 16.19 -2.60
N LEU A 54 2.80 15.49 -2.01
CA LEU A 54 2.96 14.81 -0.73
C LEU A 54 4.01 13.69 -0.81
N TRP A 55 3.99 12.90 -1.87
CA TRP A 55 5.01 11.88 -2.11
C TRP A 55 6.41 12.47 -2.23
N SER A 56 6.54 13.58 -2.97
CA SER A 56 7.80 14.28 -3.15
C SER A 56 8.32 14.86 -1.83
N ALA A 57 7.45 15.44 -1.02
CA ALA A 57 7.80 15.95 0.30
C ALA A 57 8.24 14.82 1.24
N ALA A 58 7.56 13.68 1.21
CA ALA A 58 7.96 12.49 1.98
C ALA A 58 9.32 11.94 1.54
N ALA A 59 9.59 11.88 0.24
CA ALA A 59 10.87 11.42 -0.30
C ALA A 59 12.03 12.36 0.08
N LEU A 60 11.81 13.68 0.02
CA LEU A 60 12.79 14.66 0.49
C LEU A 60 13.03 14.55 1.99
N GLY A 61 11.96 14.44 2.80
CA GLY A 61 12.06 14.23 4.25
C GLY A 61 12.87 12.98 4.60
N TYR A 62 12.60 11.88 3.91
CA TYR A 62 13.36 10.64 4.05
C TYR A 62 14.86 10.84 3.76
N GLY A 63 15.20 11.50 2.65
CA GLY A 63 16.58 11.80 2.28
C GLY A 63 17.28 12.67 3.33
N ILE A 64 16.60 13.68 3.86
CA ILE A 64 17.13 14.57 4.91
C ILE A 64 17.43 13.78 6.19
N VAL A 65 16.51 12.90 6.63
CA VAL A 65 16.74 12.04 7.81
C VAL A 65 18.00 11.21 7.66
N PHE A 66 18.18 10.56 6.50
CA PHE A 66 19.40 9.76 6.25
C PHE A 66 20.66 10.60 6.15
N ALA A 67 20.59 11.80 5.59
CA ALA A 67 21.72 12.73 5.55
C ALA A 67 22.16 13.15 6.96
N VAL A 68 21.21 13.52 7.82
CA VAL A 68 21.46 13.90 9.22
C VAL A 68 22.06 12.73 10.01
N LEU A 69 21.49 11.54 9.87
CA LEU A 69 21.99 10.32 10.51
C LEU A 69 23.40 9.98 10.02
N GLY A 70 23.68 10.09 8.72
CA GLY A 70 25.01 9.87 8.15
C GLY A 70 26.05 10.83 8.72
N VAL A 71 25.69 12.12 8.86
CA VAL A 71 26.58 13.11 9.50
C VAL A 71 26.79 12.78 10.97
N ALA A 72 25.73 12.40 11.70
CA ALA A 72 25.83 12.03 13.12
C ALA A 72 26.75 10.81 13.32
N ILE A 73 26.58 9.77 12.50
CA ILE A 73 27.46 8.59 12.51
C ILE A 73 28.91 9.04 12.21
N SER A 74 29.11 9.89 11.18
CA SER A 74 30.44 10.39 10.84
C SER A 74 31.09 11.19 11.95
N ALA A 75 30.33 11.91 12.76
CA ALA A 75 30.84 12.68 13.89
C ALA A 75 31.19 11.81 15.11
N TRP A 76 30.55 10.64 15.24
CA TRP A 76 30.78 9.74 16.38
C TRP A 76 32.03 8.89 16.24
N PHE A 77 32.44 8.55 15.01
CA PHE A 77 33.60 7.70 14.77
C PHE A 77 34.86 8.51 14.44
N LEU A 78 35.99 8.11 15.04
CA LEU A 78 37.28 8.80 14.87
C LEU A 78 37.95 8.51 13.50
N THR A 79 37.59 7.41 12.84
CA THR A 79 38.16 7.04 11.55
C THR A 79 37.08 6.95 10.47
N THR A 80 37.42 7.39 9.27
CA THR A 80 36.52 7.34 8.10
C THR A 80 36.10 5.90 7.77
N ARG A 81 37.00 4.92 7.96
CA ARG A 81 36.66 3.50 7.70
C ARG A 81 35.59 2.99 8.66
N ALA A 82 35.70 3.28 9.97
CA ALA A 82 34.74 2.85 10.96
C ALA A 82 33.37 3.55 10.74
N SER A 83 33.39 4.84 10.41
CA SER A 83 32.17 5.61 10.09
C SER A 83 31.44 5.03 8.88
N LEU A 84 32.17 4.70 7.81
CA LEU A 84 31.62 4.10 6.60
C LEU A 84 30.99 2.73 6.87
N MET A 85 31.69 1.87 7.62
CA MET A 85 31.16 0.56 8.01
C MET A 85 29.90 0.69 8.88
N ALA A 86 29.92 1.58 9.86
CA ALA A 86 28.76 1.84 10.73
C ALA A 86 27.57 2.39 9.92
N ALA A 87 27.79 3.30 8.99
CA ALA A 87 26.75 3.82 8.12
C ALA A 87 26.16 2.74 7.20
N LEU A 88 27.00 1.86 6.65
CA LEU A 88 26.58 0.74 5.83
C LEU A 88 25.72 -0.26 6.62
N VAL A 89 26.19 -0.64 7.84
CA VAL A 89 25.43 -1.54 8.73
C VAL A 89 24.10 -0.90 9.12
N PHE A 90 24.10 0.37 9.51
CA PHE A 90 22.87 1.10 9.83
C PHE A 90 21.92 1.14 8.64
N TRP A 91 22.42 1.45 7.45
CA TRP A 91 21.62 1.44 6.22
C TRP A 91 21.03 0.05 5.95
N ALA A 92 21.83 -1.01 6.03
CA ALA A 92 21.36 -2.37 5.81
C ALA A 92 20.28 -2.78 6.83
N LEU A 93 20.48 -2.44 8.11
CA LEU A 93 19.48 -2.70 9.16
C LEU A 93 18.17 -1.96 8.93
N THR A 94 18.22 -0.69 8.54
CA THR A 94 17.03 0.12 8.37
C THR A 94 16.32 -0.11 7.04
N VAL A 95 17.06 -0.37 5.95
CA VAL A 95 16.49 -0.49 4.59
C VAL A 95 16.18 -1.93 4.21
N ILE A 96 16.93 -2.90 4.72
CA ILE A 96 16.75 -4.31 4.37
C ILE A 96 16.07 -5.08 5.50
N VAL A 97 16.60 -5.00 6.72
CA VAL A 97 16.17 -5.87 7.84
C VAL A 97 14.86 -5.37 8.43
N ALA A 98 14.72 -4.07 8.71
CA ALA A 98 13.53 -3.53 9.35
C ALA A 98 12.24 -3.75 8.53
N PRO A 99 12.19 -3.53 7.20
CA PRO A 99 10.99 -3.83 6.42
C PRO A 99 10.65 -5.33 6.40
N ARG A 100 11.66 -6.20 6.39
CA ARG A 100 11.43 -7.65 6.48
C ARG A 100 10.80 -8.04 7.79
N ILE A 101 11.34 -7.52 8.91
CA ILE A 101 10.77 -7.76 10.25
C ILE A 101 9.35 -7.22 10.32
N ALA A 102 9.08 -6.02 9.81
CA ALA A 102 7.74 -5.42 9.81
C ALA A 102 6.71 -6.26 9.04
N ILE A 103 7.09 -6.80 7.87
CA ILE A 103 6.22 -7.68 7.08
C ILE A 103 5.95 -8.98 7.82
N THR A 104 7.01 -9.66 8.30
CA THR A 104 6.88 -10.94 9.00
C THR A 104 6.08 -10.80 10.30
N ALA A 105 6.30 -9.71 11.05
CA ALA A 105 5.53 -9.39 12.25
C ALA A 105 4.06 -9.11 11.93
N ALA A 106 3.77 -8.37 10.86
CA ALA A 106 2.41 -8.09 10.44
C ALA A 106 1.66 -9.38 10.04
N GLU A 107 2.32 -10.28 9.32
CA GLU A 107 1.75 -11.59 8.95
C GLU A 107 1.51 -12.49 10.19
N ALA A 108 2.39 -12.43 11.18
CA ALA A 108 2.26 -13.22 12.41
C ALA A 108 1.17 -12.67 13.36
N ILE A 109 1.05 -11.33 13.44
CA ILE A 109 0.10 -10.67 14.36
C ILE A 109 -1.31 -10.58 13.74
N ALA A 110 -1.39 -10.29 12.45
CA ALA A 110 -2.64 -10.11 11.71
C ALA A 110 -2.63 -10.97 10.43
N PRO A 111 -2.80 -12.29 10.54
CA PRO A 111 -2.77 -13.16 9.36
C PRO A 111 -3.94 -12.83 8.42
N ALA A 112 -3.63 -12.65 7.14
CA ALA A 112 -4.63 -12.56 6.07
C ALA A 112 -4.65 -13.88 5.27
N PRO A 113 -5.81 -14.29 4.77
CA PRO A 113 -5.90 -15.49 3.95
C PRO A 113 -5.09 -15.33 2.66
N SER A 114 -4.46 -16.43 2.21
CA SER A 114 -3.77 -16.41 0.92
C SER A 114 -4.79 -16.21 -0.23
N PRO A 115 -4.39 -15.63 -1.37
CA PRO A 115 -5.29 -15.47 -2.51
C PRO A 115 -5.95 -16.79 -2.95
N ALA A 116 -5.21 -17.89 -2.91
CA ALA A 116 -5.72 -19.19 -3.29
C ALA A 116 -6.79 -19.71 -2.32
N THR A 117 -6.53 -19.60 -1.00
CA THR A 117 -7.49 -20.02 0.03
C THR A 117 -8.74 -19.14 0.05
N PHE A 118 -8.57 -17.83 -0.16
CA PHE A 118 -9.68 -16.89 -0.26
C PHE A 118 -10.60 -17.22 -1.44
N VAL A 119 -10.05 -17.37 -2.65
CA VAL A 119 -10.83 -17.70 -3.85
C VAL A 119 -11.49 -19.07 -3.72
N ALA A 120 -10.82 -20.07 -3.15
CA ALA A 120 -11.40 -21.39 -2.91
C ALA A 120 -12.58 -21.33 -1.94
N ALA A 121 -12.44 -20.60 -0.83
CA ALA A 121 -13.50 -20.41 0.16
C ALA A 121 -14.70 -19.64 -0.43
N LEU A 122 -14.43 -18.55 -1.17
CA LEU A 122 -15.47 -17.77 -1.85
C LEU A 122 -16.28 -18.64 -2.82
N ARG A 123 -15.61 -19.41 -3.69
CA ARG A 123 -16.28 -20.30 -4.64
C ARG A 123 -17.07 -21.40 -3.96
N ALA A 124 -16.54 -21.98 -2.89
CA ALA A 124 -17.22 -23.04 -2.14
C ALA A 124 -18.50 -22.54 -1.49
N GLU A 125 -18.43 -21.37 -0.87
CA GLU A 125 -19.56 -20.74 -0.18
C GLU A 125 -20.66 -20.31 -1.17
N THR A 126 -20.26 -19.61 -2.26
CA THR A 126 -21.22 -19.19 -3.30
C THR A 126 -21.92 -20.42 -3.91
N ARG A 127 -21.17 -21.47 -4.22
CA ARG A 127 -21.75 -22.71 -4.77
C ARG A 127 -22.73 -23.36 -3.77
N ALA A 128 -22.36 -23.46 -2.51
CA ALA A 128 -23.20 -24.03 -1.46
C ALA A 128 -24.50 -23.22 -1.27
N ALA A 129 -24.39 -21.90 -1.26
CA ALA A 129 -25.55 -21.02 -1.08
C ALA A 129 -26.51 -21.06 -2.28
N VAL A 130 -25.97 -21.05 -3.51
CA VAL A 130 -26.79 -21.18 -4.73
C VAL A 130 -27.46 -22.54 -4.80
N MET A 131 -26.77 -23.64 -4.45
CA MET A 131 -27.37 -24.97 -4.38
C MET A 131 -28.47 -25.05 -3.31
N ALA A 132 -28.27 -24.43 -2.14
CA ALA A 132 -29.27 -24.40 -1.07
C ALA A 132 -30.54 -23.60 -1.47
N ALA A 133 -30.37 -22.54 -2.25
CA ALA A 133 -31.47 -21.74 -2.79
C ALA A 133 -32.25 -22.48 -3.91
N GLY A 134 -31.71 -23.59 -4.41
CA GLY A 134 -32.25 -24.34 -5.53
C GLY A 134 -31.83 -23.76 -6.87
N ASP A 135 -30.96 -24.46 -7.56
CA ASP A 135 -30.30 -24.01 -8.81
C ASP A 135 -31.23 -23.90 -10.05
N GLY A 136 -32.49 -24.17 -9.89
CA GLY A 136 -33.49 -24.03 -10.96
C GLY A 136 -33.36 -25.07 -12.10
N HIS A 137 -32.37 -25.95 -12.04
CA HIS A 137 -32.15 -26.96 -13.08
C HIS A 137 -33.33 -27.93 -13.22
N GLY A 138 -34.20 -28.04 -12.20
CA GLY A 138 -35.39 -28.89 -12.23
C GLY A 138 -36.66 -28.22 -12.79
N ALA A 139 -36.65 -26.92 -13.03
CA ALA A 139 -37.80 -26.21 -13.58
C ALA A 139 -37.82 -26.34 -15.12
N PRO A 140 -38.97 -26.70 -15.75
CA PRO A 140 -39.06 -26.71 -17.21
C PRO A 140 -38.77 -25.30 -17.76
N ALA A 141 -38.10 -25.23 -18.92
CA ALA A 141 -37.72 -23.96 -19.55
C ALA A 141 -38.94 -23.03 -19.85
N SER A 142 -40.10 -23.61 -19.95
CA SER A 142 -41.37 -22.94 -20.21
C SER A 142 -42.11 -22.46 -18.92
N ALA A 143 -41.59 -22.79 -17.73
CA ALA A 143 -42.26 -22.41 -16.50
C ALA A 143 -42.22 -20.87 -16.32
N THR A 144 -43.35 -20.28 -16.17
CA THR A 144 -43.55 -18.82 -15.94
C THR A 144 -44.36 -18.58 -14.68
N VAL A 145 -44.12 -17.43 -14.03
CA VAL A 145 -44.87 -16.91 -12.90
C VAL A 145 -45.31 -15.50 -13.26
N VAL A 146 -46.52 -15.12 -12.86
CA VAL A 146 -47.04 -13.74 -13.01
C VAL A 146 -46.73 -12.98 -11.72
N ASP A 147 -46.04 -11.85 -11.83
CA ASP A 147 -45.74 -10.99 -10.68
C ASP A 147 -46.94 -10.15 -10.24
N GLU A 148 -46.81 -9.42 -9.13
CA GLU A 148 -47.89 -8.57 -8.61
C GLU A 148 -48.31 -7.43 -9.57
N GLN A 149 -47.46 -7.11 -10.53
CA GLN A 149 -47.70 -6.11 -11.58
C GLN A 149 -48.26 -6.74 -12.87
N GLY A 150 -48.60 -8.03 -12.85
CA GLY A 150 -49.17 -8.75 -14.00
C GLY A 150 -48.18 -9.11 -15.11
N ARG A 151 -46.88 -9.01 -14.87
CA ARG A 151 -45.83 -9.36 -15.82
C ARG A 151 -45.49 -10.85 -15.75
N THR A 152 -45.42 -11.49 -16.89
CA THR A 152 -45.03 -12.90 -16.98
C THR A 152 -43.49 -13.02 -16.91
N LEU A 153 -42.98 -13.61 -15.86
CA LEU A 153 -41.56 -13.81 -15.60
C LEU A 153 -41.18 -15.28 -15.76
N SER A 154 -40.06 -15.56 -16.34
CA SER A 154 -39.46 -16.91 -16.41
C SER A 154 -39.02 -17.34 -15.01
N VAL A 155 -39.43 -18.50 -14.54
CA VAL A 155 -39.00 -19.09 -13.26
C VAL A 155 -37.48 -19.27 -13.27
N ARG A 156 -36.89 -19.65 -14.40
CA ARG A 156 -35.45 -19.80 -14.57
C ARG A 156 -34.74 -18.44 -14.45
N GLY A 157 -35.29 -17.37 -15.04
CA GLY A 157 -34.74 -16.02 -14.93
C GLY A 157 -34.72 -15.50 -13.48
N LEU A 158 -35.84 -15.67 -12.76
CA LEU A 158 -35.93 -15.29 -11.34
C LEU A 158 -34.91 -16.02 -10.47
N ARG A 159 -34.70 -17.31 -10.69
CA ARG A 159 -33.73 -18.08 -9.92
C ARG A 159 -32.28 -17.73 -10.27
N LEU A 160 -31.97 -17.40 -11.53
CA LEU A 160 -30.67 -16.87 -11.90
C LEU A 160 -30.39 -15.54 -11.21
N GLN A 161 -31.36 -14.62 -11.23
CA GLN A 161 -31.26 -13.34 -10.53
C GLN A 161 -31.06 -13.55 -9.02
N GLN A 162 -31.83 -14.44 -8.41
CA GLN A 162 -31.67 -14.76 -6.98
C GLN A 162 -30.28 -15.35 -6.69
N GLY A 163 -29.76 -16.18 -7.59
CA GLY A 163 -28.41 -16.74 -7.48
C GLY A 163 -27.32 -15.66 -7.57
N GLU A 164 -27.50 -14.67 -8.45
CA GLU A 164 -26.60 -13.52 -8.58
C GLU A 164 -26.65 -12.65 -7.32
N GLU A 165 -27.84 -12.32 -6.81
CA GLU A 165 -28.02 -11.53 -5.57
C GLU A 165 -27.33 -12.21 -4.36
N ILE A 166 -27.49 -13.53 -4.24
CA ILE A 166 -26.80 -14.32 -3.20
C ILE A 166 -25.30 -14.28 -3.41
N GLY A 167 -24.83 -14.43 -4.65
CA GLY A 167 -23.43 -14.38 -5.01
C GLY A 167 -22.81 -13.04 -4.67
N ASP A 168 -23.45 -11.95 -5.03
CA ASP A 168 -23.01 -10.58 -4.77
C ASP A 168 -22.93 -10.30 -3.25
N ALA A 169 -23.93 -10.69 -2.48
CA ALA A 169 -23.94 -10.52 -1.03
C ALA A 169 -22.78 -11.27 -0.35
N ILE A 170 -22.47 -12.49 -0.80
CA ILE A 170 -21.33 -13.27 -0.31
C ILE A 170 -20.02 -12.62 -0.72
N HIS A 171 -19.93 -12.15 -1.96
CA HIS A 171 -18.76 -11.47 -2.49
C HIS A 171 -18.43 -10.22 -1.68
N ASP A 172 -19.40 -9.31 -1.51
CA ASP A 172 -19.23 -8.07 -0.77
C ASP A 172 -18.79 -8.30 0.68
N ARG A 173 -19.42 -9.25 1.35
CA ARG A 173 -19.04 -9.62 2.70
C ARG A 173 -17.62 -10.15 2.77
N ARG A 174 -17.26 -11.10 1.91
CA ARG A 174 -15.93 -11.73 1.91
C ARG A 174 -14.82 -10.74 1.53
N TYR A 175 -15.07 -9.87 0.58
CA TYR A 175 -14.11 -8.81 0.26
C TYR A 175 -14.03 -7.75 1.35
N GLY A 176 -15.13 -7.47 2.07
CA GLY A 176 -15.11 -6.64 3.26
C GLY A 176 -14.22 -7.23 4.37
N GLU A 177 -14.35 -8.54 4.65
CA GLU A 177 -13.50 -9.26 5.61
C GLU A 177 -12.02 -9.23 5.19
N LEU A 178 -11.74 -9.43 3.89
CA LEU A 178 -10.38 -9.39 3.35
C LEU A 178 -9.77 -7.99 3.48
N ARG A 179 -10.52 -6.94 3.12
CA ARG A 179 -10.08 -5.55 3.29
C ARG A 179 -9.79 -5.23 4.75
N ALA A 180 -10.65 -5.66 5.67
CA ALA A 180 -10.43 -5.49 7.10
C ALA A 180 -9.18 -6.25 7.61
N ALA A 181 -8.88 -7.42 7.07
CA ALA A 181 -7.65 -8.16 7.40
C ALA A 181 -6.40 -7.44 6.91
N TYR A 182 -6.41 -6.93 5.68
CA TYR A 182 -5.29 -6.13 5.15
C TYR A 182 -5.13 -4.79 5.86
N ALA A 183 -6.22 -4.12 6.24
CA ALA A 183 -6.16 -2.90 7.04
C ALA A 183 -5.46 -3.15 8.37
N ARG A 184 -5.81 -4.23 9.09
CA ARG A 184 -5.12 -4.62 10.35
C ARG A 184 -3.63 -4.91 10.13
N GLN A 185 -3.25 -5.55 9.01
CA GLN A 185 -1.83 -5.72 8.66
C GLN A 185 -1.14 -4.39 8.41
N GLY A 186 -1.84 -3.45 7.75
CA GLY A 186 -1.38 -2.09 7.52
C GLY A 186 -1.10 -1.35 8.83
N ASP A 187 -2.02 -1.44 9.81
CA ASP A 187 -1.86 -0.83 11.13
C ASP A 187 -0.62 -1.36 11.88
N VAL A 188 -0.40 -2.69 11.82
CA VAL A 188 0.80 -3.31 12.42
C VAL A 188 2.06 -2.79 11.73
N ARG A 189 2.09 -2.75 10.38
CA ARG A 189 3.24 -2.20 9.64
C ARG A 189 3.48 -0.74 9.98
N PHE A 190 2.42 0.04 10.12
CA PHE A 190 2.51 1.45 10.49
C PHE A 190 3.10 1.64 11.89
N ALA A 191 2.76 0.77 12.84
CA ALA A 191 3.37 0.79 14.18
C ALA A 191 4.90 0.59 14.12
N PHE A 192 5.40 -0.23 13.19
CA PHE A 192 6.83 -0.38 12.94
C PHE A 192 7.46 0.81 12.20
N ALA A 193 6.65 1.67 11.57
CA ALA A 193 7.14 2.87 10.89
C ALA A 193 7.81 3.85 11.86
N ALA A 194 7.35 3.91 13.11
CA ALA A 194 7.97 4.73 14.15
C ALA A 194 9.40 4.29 14.48
N ALA A 195 9.73 3.01 14.25
CA ALA A 195 11.06 2.45 14.52
C ALA A 195 12.02 2.51 13.33
N SER A 196 11.51 2.73 12.10
CA SER A 196 12.33 2.73 10.89
C SER A 196 11.85 3.75 9.85
N PRO A 197 12.69 4.73 9.47
CA PRO A 197 12.34 5.71 8.45
C PRO A 197 11.97 5.10 7.10
N SER A 198 12.55 3.95 6.74
CA SER A 198 12.25 3.26 5.49
C SER A 198 10.87 2.60 5.51
N VAL A 199 10.44 2.05 6.63
CA VAL A 199 9.08 1.51 6.81
C VAL A 199 8.06 2.64 6.78
N ALA A 200 8.35 3.78 7.45
CA ALA A 200 7.52 4.98 7.41
C ALA A 200 7.32 5.47 5.97
N PHE A 201 8.40 5.60 5.20
CA PHE A 201 8.34 6.03 3.81
C PHE A 201 7.55 5.07 2.93
N SER A 202 7.77 3.75 3.06
CA SER A 202 7.04 2.74 2.27
C SER A 202 5.54 2.73 2.59
N SER A 203 5.15 2.90 3.84
CA SER A 203 3.74 2.98 4.26
C SER A 203 3.06 4.24 3.70
N LEU A 204 3.73 5.40 3.78
CA LEU A 204 3.23 6.65 3.21
C LEU A 204 3.11 6.58 1.69
N SER A 205 4.12 6.01 1.00
CA SER A 205 4.09 5.89 -0.46
C SER A 205 2.97 4.97 -0.93
N ALA A 206 2.71 3.85 -0.24
CA ALA A 206 1.60 2.95 -0.56
C ALA A 206 0.24 3.65 -0.42
N GLY A 207 0.00 4.40 0.67
CA GLY A 207 -1.24 5.16 0.84
C GLY A 207 -1.44 6.27 -0.20
N LEU A 208 -0.35 6.91 -0.65
CA LEU A 208 -0.42 7.98 -1.65
C LEU A 208 -0.59 7.48 -3.09
N THR A 209 -0.13 6.27 -3.39
CA THR A 209 -0.22 5.68 -4.75
C THR A 209 -1.54 4.97 -5.03
N GLY A 210 -2.48 4.97 -4.07
CA GLY A 210 -3.83 4.41 -4.28
C GLY A 210 -3.86 2.90 -4.12
N GLY A 211 -3.10 2.38 -3.18
CA GLY A 211 -3.16 0.97 -2.76
C GLY A 211 -4.38 0.71 -1.87
N ASP A 212 -5.57 1.13 -2.32
CA ASP A 212 -6.86 0.79 -1.69
C ASP A 212 -7.44 -0.49 -2.31
#